data_20935fe249c439635e9986254d0de69b
#
_entry.id   20935fe249c439635e9986254d0de69b
#
_cell.length_a   1.000
_cell.length_b   1.000
_cell.length_c   1.000
_cell.angle_alpha   90.00
_cell.angle_beta   90.00
_cell.angle_gamma   90.00
#
_symmetry.space_group_name_H-M   'P 1'
#
loop_
_entity.id
_entity.type
_entity.pdbx_description
1 polymer ?
#
loop_
_entity_poly.entity_id
_entity_poly.type
_entity_poly.pdbx_seq_one_letter_code
_entity_poly.pdbx_strand_id
1 'polypeptide(L)'
;SYALYPHMTVFDNMAFGLKLEKRSKDEINERVNEAARILQIEDYLQRKPKQLSGGQRQRVAIGRAITRKPKVFLFDEPLSNLDAALRVQMRVELAKLHNELEATMIYVTHDQTEAMTLADDIVVLDTGIVSQKGSPLELYDRPNNMFVGGFIGSPKMNFISSKILSKSSDATEVDIMGMSKISVSKMSASSSEGDSVTLGIRPEHLVVNGDADGSWESKVFVVEKLGDVTYLYLEKDGEPLVAETEGHSEIKVGDTVKVGFPAGRCQLFDSSGQAFK
;
A
#
# COMPACT_ATOMS: atom_id res chain seq x y z
N SER A 1 22.39 -0.68 -9.56
CA SER A 1 23.70 -0.94 -8.91
C SER A 1 24.03 0.05 -7.79
N TYR A 2 23.05 0.75 -7.24
CA TYR A 2 23.17 1.68 -6.09
C TYR A 2 24.27 2.75 -6.21
N ALA A 3 24.83 2.94 -7.42
CA ALA A 3 25.89 3.90 -7.76
C ALA A 3 27.06 3.89 -6.77
N LEU A 4 27.43 2.73 -6.22
CA LEU A 4 28.61 2.57 -5.39
C LEU A 4 29.89 2.58 -6.22
N TYR A 5 30.94 3.17 -5.69
CA TYR A 5 32.28 3.14 -6.30
C TYR A 5 32.92 1.77 -6.07
N PRO A 6 33.09 0.93 -7.13
CA PRO A 6 33.45 -0.48 -6.95
C PRO A 6 34.89 -0.70 -6.47
N HIS A 7 35.76 0.28 -6.64
CA HIS A 7 37.17 0.23 -6.23
C HIS A 7 37.38 0.68 -4.77
N MET A 8 36.39 1.38 -4.17
CA MET A 8 36.43 1.87 -2.81
C MET A 8 35.90 0.84 -1.83
N THR A 9 36.35 0.90 -0.58
CA THR A 9 35.74 0.15 0.54
C THR A 9 34.35 0.70 0.88
N VAL A 10 33.57 -0.01 1.72
CA VAL A 10 32.31 0.49 2.30
C VAL A 10 32.56 1.81 3.02
N PHE A 11 33.57 1.85 3.89
CA PHE A 11 33.95 3.06 4.59
C PHE A 11 34.22 4.23 3.64
N ASP A 12 35.02 4.00 2.59
CA ASP A 12 35.36 5.05 1.63
C ASP A 12 34.16 5.51 0.80
N ASN A 13 33.25 4.61 0.47
CA ASN A 13 31.98 4.95 -0.19
C ASN A 13 31.15 5.88 0.68
N MET A 14 30.98 5.55 1.97
CA MET A 14 30.22 6.36 2.93
C MET A 14 30.91 7.69 3.23
N ALA A 15 32.24 7.69 3.35
CA ALA A 15 33.05 8.88 3.62
C ALA A 15 33.19 9.83 2.42
N PHE A 16 32.85 9.39 1.21
CA PHE A 16 33.19 10.11 -0.02
C PHE A 16 32.70 11.56 -0.03
N GLY A 17 31.43 11.80 0.31
CA GLY A 17 30.86 13.15 0.36
C GLY A 17 31.55 14.04 1.40
N LEU A 18 31.83 13.50 2.58
CA LEU A 18 32.51 14.22 3.66
C LEU A 18 33.96 14.60 3.30
N LYS A 19 34.67 13.70 2.57
CA LYS A 19 36.01 13.97 2.05
C LYS A 19 36.00 15.13 1.03
N LEU A 20 35.00 15.18 0.15
CA LEU A 20 34.83 16.29 -0.79
C LEU A 20 34.54 17.61 -0.06
N GLU A 21 33.78 17.57 1.03
CA GLU A 21 33.51 18.72 1.91
C GLU A 21 34.71 19.10 2.78
N LYS A 22 35.84 18.38 2.68
CA LYS A 22 37.08 18.59 3.46
C LYS A 22 36.85 18.56 4.97
N ARG A 23 35.94 17.68 5.44
CA ARG A 23 35.72 17.45 6.87
C ARG A 23 36.95 16.82 7.52
N SER A 24 37.10 17.01 8.84
CA SER A 24 38.19 16.41 9.59
C SER A 24 38.12 14.88 9.59
N LYS A 25 39.26 14.22 9.80
CA LYS A 25 39.29 12.75 9.89
C LYS A 25 38.42 12.22 11.04
N ASP A 26 38.40 12.92 12.16
CA ASP A 26 37.66 12.52 13.35
C ASP A 26 36.14 12.62 13.06
N GLU A 27 35.68 13.72 12.45
CA GLU A 27 34.26 13.88 12.03
C GLU A 27 33.86 12.84 11.00
N ILE A 28 34.72 12.51 10.03
CA ILE A 28 34.44 11.45 9.04
C ILE A 28 34.29 10.10 9.73
N ASN A 29 35.21 9.75 10.63
CA ASN A 29 35.16 8.49 11.36
C ASN A 29 33.89 8.40 12.23
N GLU A 30 33.57 9.44 12.96
CA GLU A 30 32.37 9.50 13.81
C GLU A 30 31.11 9.28 12.99
N ARG A 31 30.89 10.07 11.92
CA ARG A 31 29.67 10.00 11.10
C ARG A 31 29.53 8.69 10.33
N VAL A 32 30.65 8.14 9.83
CA VAL A 32 30.64 6.86 9.13
C VAL A 32 30.32 5.71 10.08
N ASN A 33 30.92 5.68 11.29
CA ASN A 33 30.64 4.65 12.27
C ASN A 33 29.21 4.76 12.83
N GLU A 34 28.71 5.98 13.08
CA GLU A 34 27.31 6.21 13.46
C GLU A 34 26.34 5.65 12.41
N ALA A 35 26.53 6.01 11.14
CA ALA A 35 25.70 5.51 10.05
C ALA A 35 25.83 3.99 9.84
N ALA A 36 27.04 3.43 10.02
CA ALA A 36 27.26 1.98 9.94
C ALA A 36 26.52 1.24 11.06
N ARG A 37 26.51 1.79 12.28
CA ARG A 37 25.79 1.23 13.43
C ARG A 37 24.27 1.23 13.18
N ILE A 38 23.69 2.36 12.72
CA ILE A 38 22.26 2.48 12.38
C ILE A 38 21.88 1.41 11.35
N LEU A 39 22.74 1.19 10.36
CA LEU A 39 22.48 0.28 9.24
C LEU A 39 22.97 -1.16 9.48
N GLN A 40 23.58 -1.45 10.65
CA GLN A 40 24.12 -2.77 11.02
C GLN A 40 25.11 -3.32 9.96
N ILE A 41 26.07 -2.48 9.54
CA ILE A 41 27.08 -2.81 8.53
C ILE A 41 28.52 -2.56 9.00
N GLU A 42 28.75 -2.45 10.31
CA GLU A 42 30.06 -2.17 10.90
C GLU A 42 31.11 -3.20 10.46
N ASP A 43 30.77 -4.48 10.47
CA ASP A 43 31.65 -5.59 10.08
C ASP A 43 32.04 -5.57 8.59
N TYR A 44 31.38 -4.74 7.81
CA TYR A 44 31.59 -4.66 6.35
C TYR A 44 32.39 -3.43 5.93
N LEU A 45 32.74 -2.53 6.84
CA LEU A 45 33.36 -1.24 6.51
C LEU A 45 34.63 -1.37 5.66
N GLN A 46 35.41 -2.43 5.83
CA GLN A 46 36.65 -2.69 5.08
C GLN A 46 36.44 -3.51 3.80
N ARG A 47 35.21 -3.98 3.53
CA ARG A 47 34.90 -4.75 2.32
C ARG A 47 34.67 -3.82 1.12
N LYS A 48 34.82 -4.38 -0.09
CA LYS A 48 34.45 -3.72 -1.35
C LYS A 48 33.04 -4.16 -1.78
N PRO A 49 32.34 -3.36 -2.58
CA PRO A 49 30.97 -3.66 -3.04
C PRO A 49 30.78 -5.05 -3.65
N LYS A 50 31.79 -5.59 -4.35
CA LYS A 50 31.74 -6.95 -4.94
C LYS A 50 31.67 -8.08 -3.91
N GLN A 51 31.99 -7.81 -2.65
CA GLN A 51 32.01 -8.77 -1.53
C GLN A 51 30.71 -8.71 -0.72
N LEU A 52 29.69 -7.96 -1.16
CA LEU A 52 28.46 -7.69 -0.46
C LEU A 52 27.27 -8.30 -1.19
N SER A 53 26.26 -8.70 -0.42
CA SER A 53 24.92 -9.04 -0.97
C SER A 53 24.20 -7.79 -1.53
N GLY A 54 23.10 -7.98 -2.25
CA GLY A 54 22.27 -6.88 -2.77
C GLY A 54 21.82 -5.91 -1.68
N GLY A 55 21.25 -6.43 -0.59
CA GLY A 55 20.80 -5.62 0.53
C GLY A 55 21.93 -4.92 1.30
N GLN A 56 23.11 -5.57 1.43
CA GLN A 56 24.28 -4.93 2.03
C GLN A 56 24.76 -3.76 1.17
N ARG A 57 24.81 -3.90 -0.16
CA ARG A 57 25.14 -2.78 -1.07
C ARG A 57 24.14 -1.64 -0.95
N GLN A 58 22.85 -1.95 -0.83
CA GLN A 58 21.82 -0.94 -0.63
C GLN A 58 21.99 -0.17 0.68
N ARG A 59 22.25 -0.87 1.81
CA ARG A 59 22.58 -0.23 3.10
C ARG A 59 23.78 0.69 2.97
N VAL A 60 24.80 0.31 2.25
CA VAL A 60 25.98 1.19 2.00
C VAL A 60 25.57 2.45 1.21
N ALA A 61 24.69 2.33 0.22
CA ALA A 61 24.19 3.47 -0.54
C ALA A 61 23.37 4.44 0.34
N ILE A 62 22.51 3.89 1.20
CA ILE A 62 21.78 4.67 2.21
C ILE A 62 22.77 5.33 3.18
N GLY A 63 23.76 4.59 3.70
CA GLY A 63 24.79 5.12 4.59
C GLY A 63 25.56 6.29 3.99
N ARG A 64 25.88 6.22 2.70
CA ARG A 64 26.51 7.33 1.98
C ARG A 64 25.65 8.60 1.95
N ALA A 65 24.33 8.46 1.95
CA ALA A 65 23.40 9.60 2.03
C ALA A 65 23.30 10.13 3.47
N ILE A 66 23.18 9.24 4.46
CA ILE A 66 23.02 9.59 5.90
C ILE A 66 24.22 10.36 6.43
N THR A 67 25.46 9.94 6.10
CA THR A 67 26.68 10.56 6.61
C THR A 67 26.75 12.06 6.34
N ARG A 68 26.07 12.55 5.31
CA ARG A 68 25.98 13.98 4.97
C ARG A 68 24.99 14.76 5.83
N LYS A 69 24.16 14.08 6.62
CA LYS A 69 23.06 14.67 7.43
C LYS A 69 22.21 15.65 6.61
N PRO A 70 21.62 15.23 5.47
CA PRO A 70 20.82 16.11 4.63
C PRO A 70 19.51 16.45 5.34
N LYS A 71 18.93 17.61 5.01
CA LYS A 71 17.57 17.99 5.48
C LYS A 71 16.46 17.23 4.77
N VAL A 72 16.71 16.72 3.56
CA VAL A 72 15.76 15.99 2.74
C VAL A 72 16.45 14.78 2.11
N PHE A 73 15.85 13.61 2.25
CA PHE A 73 16.22 12.38 1.52
C PHE A 73 15.29 12.16 0.33
N LEU A 74 15.85 11.72 -0.78
CA LEU A 74 15.10 11.31 -1.96
C LEU A 74 15.40 9.83 -2.23
N PHE A 75 14.38 8.99 -2.13
CA PHE A 75 14.44 7.57 -2.44
C PHE A 75 13.60 7.28 -3.69
N ASP A 76 14.23 6.75 -4.72
CA ASP A 76 13.58 6.37 -5.95
C ASP A 76 13.58 4.84 -6.05
N GLU A 77 12.45 4.23 -5.74
CA GLU A 77 12.21 2.77 -5.69
C GLU A 77 13.34 1.98 -4.99
N PRO A 78 13.69 2.32 -3.75
CA PRO A 78 14.90 1.79 -3.14
C PRO A 78 14.84 0.29 -2.83
N LEU A 79 13.66 -0.32 -2.76
CA LEU A 79 13.47 -1.74 -2.42
C LEU A 79 13.08 -2.63 -3.61
N SER A 80 12.89 -2.08 -4.81
CA SER A 80 12.36 -2.79 -5.99
C SER A 80 13.18 -4.02 -6.41
N ASN A 81 14.49 -3.99 -6.20
CA ASN A 81 15.41 -5.06 -6.63
C ASN A 81 15.75 -6.07 -5.51
N LEU A 82 14.99 -6.11 -4.42
CA LEU A 82 15.21 -7.01 -3.29
C LEU A 82 14.22 -8.18 -3.33
N ASP A 83 14.67 -9.34 -2.83
CA ASP A 83 13.77 -10.46 -2.54
C ASP A 83 12.78 -10.11 -1.41
N ALA A 84 11.68 -10.87 -1.30
CA ALA A 84 10.59 -10.57 -0.38
C ALA A 84 11.03 -10.49 1.10
N ALA A 85 11.87 -11.42 1.56
CA ALA A 85 12.31 -11.46 2.95
C ALA A 85 13.20 -10.24 3.29
N LEU A 86 14.14 -9.91 2.40
CA LEU A 86 15.03 -8.77 2.55
C LEU A 86 14.25 -7.44 2.46
N ARG A 87 13.23 -7.37 1.60
CA ARG A 87 12.37 -6.20 1.48
C ARG A 87 11.63 -5.89 2.80
N VAL A 88 11.08 -6.92 3.46
CA VAL A 88 10.45 -6.77 4.79
C VAL A 88 11.45 -6.22 5.81
N GLN A 89 12.64 -6.81 5.88
CA GLN A 89 13.68 -6.34 6.79
C GLN A 89 14.06 -4.88 6.52
N MET A 90 14.27 -4.53 5.26
CA MET A 90 14.67 -3.17 4.88
C MET A 90 13.59 -2.11 5.13
N ARG A 91 12.30 -2.46 5.01
CA ARG A 91 11.21 -1.55 5.42
C ARG A 91 11.30 -1.21 6.91
N VAL A 92 11.53 -2.22 7.75
CA VAL A 92 11.70 -2.01 9.20
C VAL A 92 12.90 -1.09 9.49
N GLU A 93 14.03 -1.30 8.80
CA GLU A 93 15.22 -0.46 8.97
C GLU A 93 14.99 0.98 8.49
N LEU A 94 14.26 1.18 7.37
CA LEU A 94 13.91 2.50 6.88
C LEU A 94 12.94 3.23 7.81
N ALA A 95 11.96 2.52 8.38
CA ALA A 95 11.05 3.09 9.37
C ALA A 95 11.79 3.55 10.64
N LYS A 96 12.72 2.74 11.14
CA LYS A 96 13.60 3.14 12.26
C LYS A 96 14.44 4.36 11.90
N LEU A 97 15.05 4.34 10.72
CA LEU A 97 15.88 5.45 10.24
C LEU A 97 15.09 6.75 10.14
N HIS A 98 13.84 6.70 9.64
CA HIS A 98 12.95 7.86 9.59
C HIS A 98 12.75 8.48 10.99
N ASN A 99 12.46 7.63 11.98
CA ASN A 99 12.27 8.08 13.37
C ASN A 99 13.55 8.63 14.01
N GLU A 100 14.72 8.09 13.66
CA GLU A 100 16.01 8.51 14.26
C GLU A 100 16.56 9.81 13.65
N LEU A 101 16.31 10.08 12.37
CA LEU A 101 16.93 11.19 11.66
C LEU A 101 16.15 12.50 11.71
N GLU A 102 14.86 12.49 12.08
CA GLU A 102 13.97 13.67 12.07
C GLU A 102 14.05 14.46 10.76
N ALA A 103 14.31 13.79 9.63
CA ALA A 103 14.53 14.40 8.33
C ALA A 103 13.33 14.15 7.42
N THR A 104 13.02 15.09 6.53
CA THR A 104 12.01 14.90 5.50
C THR A 104 12.49 13.85 4.50
N MET A 105 11.67 12.82 4.27
CA MET A 105 11.93 11.78 3.29
C MET A 105 10.90 11.82 2.18
N ILE A 106 11.33 11.91 0.94
CA ILE A 106 10.49 11.70 -0.25
C ILE A 106 10.81 10.32 -0.78
N TYR A 107 9.81 9.46 -0.82
CA TYR A 107 9.94 8.05 -1.16
C TYR A 107 9.04 7.72 -2.35
N VAL A 108 9.63 7.33 -3.47
CA VAL A 108 8.89 6.88 -4.66
C VAL A 108 8.83 5.35 -4.64
N THR A 109 7.65 4.81 -4.77
CA THR A 109 7.42 3.36 -4.86
C THR A 109 6.16 3.05 -5.66
N HIS A 110 6.13 1.86 -6.24
CA HIS A 110 4.93 1.24 -6.80
C HIS A 110 4.36 0.13 -5.89
N ASP A 111 5.03 -0.16 -4.77
CA ASP A 111 4.59 -1.13 -3.76
C ASP A 111 3.72 -0.42 -2.73
N GLN A 112 2.44 -0.77 -2.72
CA GLN A 112 1.48 -0.18 -1.78
C GLN A 112 1.79 -0.50 -0.32
N THR A 113 2.39 -1.66 -0.02
CA THR A 113 2.76 -2.02 1.35
C THR A 113 3.87 -1.09 1.87
N GLU A 114 4.83 -0.72 1.00
CA GLU A 114 5.84 0.26 1.34
C GLU A 114 5.21 1.62 1.63
N ALA A 115 4.33 2.10 0.74
CA ALA A 115 3.64 3.37 0.92
C ALA A 115 2.81 3.39 2.22
N MET A 116 1.99 2.36 2.46
CA MET A 116 1.12 2.27 3.65
C MET A 116 1.89 2.18 4.97
N THR A 117 3.10 1.60 4.96
CA THR A 117 3.86 1.33 6.21
C THR A 117 4.94 2.38 6.51
N LEU A 118 5.42 3.13 5.52
CA LEU A 118 6.53 4.07 5.68
C LEU A 118 6.11 5.54 5.65
N ALA A 119 4.97 5.87 5.04
CA ALA A 119 4.61 7.26 4.82
C ALA A 119 3.74 7.85 5.93
N ASP A 120 3.98 9.12 6.27
CA ASP A 120 3.05 9.95 7.00
C ASP A 120 1.94 10.47 6.06
N ASP A 121 2.35 10.86 4.84
CA ASP A 121 1.47 11.32 3.75
C ASP A 121 1.79 10.55 2.46
N ILE A 122 0.77 10.00 1.83
CA ILE A 122 0.86 9.37 0.51
C ILE A 122 0.32 10.35 -0.54
N VAL A 123 1.03 10.45 -1.66
CA VAL A 123 0.57 11.15 -2.87
C VAL A 123 0.40 10.11 -3.97
N VAL A 124 -0.85 9.82 -4.35
CA VAL A 124 -1.16 8.91 -5.46
C VAL A 124 -1.20 9.71 -6.76
N LEU A 125 -0.39 9.27 -7.73
CA LEU A 125 -0.31 9.86 -9.07
C LEU A 125 -1.03 8.96 -10.08
N ASP A 126 -1.91 9.53 -10.88
CA ASP A 126 -2.50 8.90 -12.05
C ASP A 126 -2.14 9.72 -13.29
N THR A 127 -1.46 9.08 -14.26
CA THR A 127 -1.04 9.71 -15.52
C THR A 127 -0.35 11.08 -15.35
N GLY A 128 0.44 11.22 -14.28
CA GLY A 128 1.20 12.44 -13.97
C GLY A 128 0.39 13.51 -13.22
N ILE A 129 -0.85 13.25 -12.87
CA ILE A 129 -1.71 14.15 -12.09
C ILE A 129 -1.89 13.59 -10.68
N VAL A 130 -1.91 14.46 -9.67
CA VAL A 130 -2.21 14.05 -8.29
C VAL A 130 -3.69 13.65 -8.20
N SER A 131 -3.94 12.35 -7.98
CA SER A 131 -5.28 11.79 -7.82
C SER A 131 -5.81 11.99 -6.40
N GLN A 132 -4.97 11.72 -5.40
CA GLN A 132 -5.29 11.98 -3.99
C GLN A 132 -4.00 12.14 -3.19
N LYS A 133 -4.08 12.98 -2.13
CA LYS A 133 -3.06 13.09 -1.09
C LYS A 133 -3.74 12.93 0.27
N GLY A 134 -3.08 12.26 1.22
CA GLY A 134 -3.55 12.11 2.60
C GLY A 134 -2.76 11.05 3.36
N SER A 135 -3.14 10.79 4.60
CA SER A 135 -2.56 9.72 5.40
C SER A 135 -2.88 8.34 4.80
N PRO A 136 -2.06 7.31 5.08
CA PRO A 136 -2.31 5.95 4.59
C PRO A 136 -3.75 5.46 4.85
N LEU A 137 -4.24 5.58 6.08
CA LEU A 137 -5.58 5.14 6.45
C LEU A 137 -6.68 5.98 5.79
N GLU A 138 -6.45 7.28 5.58
CA GLU A 138 -7.41 8.12 4.87
C GLU A 138 -7.60 7.66 3.41
N LEU A 139 -6.51 7.35 2.70
CA LEU A 139 -6.59 6.84 1.32
C LEU A 139 -7.25 5.45 1.26
N TYR A 140 -7.01 4.63 2.27
CA TYR A 140 -7.58 3.30 2.39
C TYR A 140 -9.09 3.34 2.65
N ASP A 141 -9.51 4.10 3.66
CA ASP A 141 -10.90 4.16 4.12
C ASP A 141 -11.78 5.08 3.27
N ARG A 142 -11.19 6.15 2.69
CA ARG A 142 -11.90 7.22 1.98
C ARG A 142 -11.23 7.57 0.65
N PRO A 143 -11.16 6.61 -0.29
CA PRO A 143 -10.62 6.91 -1.62
C PRO A 143 -11.52 7.92 -2.33
N ASN A 144 -10.93 8.96 -2.92
CA ASN A 144 -11.65 10.00 -3.65
C ASN A 144 -12.20 9.52 -5.00
N ASN A 145 -11.67 8.41 -5.51
CA ASN A 145 -12.11 7.82 -6.78
C ASN A 145 -11.77 6.32 -6.86
N MET A 146 -12.30 5.66 -7.88
CA MET A 146 -12.09 4.23 -8.12
C MET A 146 -10.61 3.88 -8.33
N PHE A 147 -9.82 4.76 -8.96
CA PHE A 147 -8.39 4.52 -9.17
C PHE A 147 -7.66 4.34 -7.83
N VAL A 148 -7.84 5.28 -6.90
CA VAL A 148 -7.23 5.20 -5.57
C VAL A 148 -7.76 3.99 -4.79
N GLY A 149 -9.09 3.73 -4.83
CA GLY A 149 -9.70 2.57 -4.17
C GLY A 149 -9.16 1.23 -4.68
N GLY A 150 -8.89 1.13 -5.98
CA GLY A 150 -8.31 -0.06 -6.60
C GLY A 150 -6.79 -0.16 -6.49
N PHE A 151 -6.10 0.97 -6.29
CA PHE A 151 -4.64 1.01 -6.16
C PHE A 151 -4.18 0.74 -4.72
N ILE A 152 -4.88 1.27 -3.71
CA ILE A 152 -4.55 1.11 -2.30
C ILE A 152 -5.32 -0.07 -1.70
N GLY A 153 -4.60 -1.05 -1.16
CA GLY A 153 -5.12 -2.27 -0.53
C GLY A 153 -4.85 -3.54 -1.35
N SER A 154 -4.47 -4.63 -0.66
CA SER A 154 -4.21 -5.95 -1.26
C SER A 154 -4.93 -7.04 -0.48
N PRO A 155 -5.89 -7.74 -1.09
CA PRO A 155 -6.40 -7.55 -2.46
C PRO A 155 -7.05 -6.18 -2.69
N LYS A 156 -7.21 -5.80 -3.97
CA LYS A 156 -7.86 -4.54 -4.34
C LYS A 156 -9.32 -4.48 -3.89
N MET A 157 -9.87 -3.27 -3.75
CA MET A 157 -11.30 -3.05 -3.51
C MET A 157 -12.15 -3.74 -4.59
N ASN A 158 -13.22 -4.40 -4.19
CA ASN A 158 -14.21 -4.93 -5.10
C ASN A 158 -15.05 -3.77 -5.67
N PHE A 159 -15.28 -3.79 -6.97
CA PHE A 159 -16.16 -2.84 -7.67
C PHE A 159 -17.35 -3.58 -8.28
N ILE A 160 -18.57 -3.12 -7.96
CA ILE A 160 -19.80 -3.80 -8.32
C ILE A 160 -20.73 -2.79 -8.99
N SER A 161 -21.11 -3.07 -10.22
CA SER A 161 -22.08 -2.24 -10.94
C SER A 161 -23.40 -2.19 -10.19
N SER A 162 -23.92 -1.00 -9.99
CA SER A 162 -25.12 -0.75 -9.20
C SER A 162 -25.95 0.36 -9.82
N LYS A 163 -27.17 0.53 -9.37
CA LYS A 163 -28.09 1.57 -9.85
C LYS A 163 -28.73 2.26 -8.67
N ILE A 164 -28.85 3.59 -8.71
CA ILE A 164 -29.55 4.35 -7.68
C ILE A 164 -31.04 4.08 -7.77
N LEU A 165 -31.65 3.62 -6.69
CA LEU A 165 -33.10 3.39 -6.55
C LEU A 165 -33.79 4.62 -5.96
N SER A 166 -33.23 5.17 -4.91
CA SER A 166 -33.77 6.36 -4.23
C SER A 166 -32.65 7.12 -3.51
N LYS A 167 -32.91 8.39 -3.22
CA LYS A 167 -32.05 9.26 -2.41
C LYS A 167 -32.87 9.91 -1.31
N SER A 168 -32.32 9.87 -0.09
CA SER A 168 -32.85 10.65 1.06
C SER A 168 -31.89 11.78 1.42
N SER A 169 -32.15 12.49 2.51
CA SER A 169 -31.25 13.52 3.05
C SER A 169 -29.88 12.95 3.47
N ASP A 170 -29.82 11.68 3.88
CA ASP A 170 -28.67 11.11 4.58
C ASP A 170 -28.12 9.83 3.96
N ALA A 171 -28.81 9.27 2.95
CA ALA A 171 -28.42 8.02 2.34
C ALA A 171 -28.87 7.89 0.87
N THR A 172 -28.13 7.08 0.15
CA THR A 172 -28.44 6.64 -1.21
C THR A 172 -28.73 5.15 -1.19
N GLU A 173 -29.94 4.76 -1.58
CA GLU A 173 -30.30 3.35 -1.78
C GLU A 173 -29.91 2.92 -3.18
N VAL A 174 -29.20 1.80 -3.28
CA VAL A 174 -28.74 1.25 -4.55
C VAL A 174 -29.18 -0.19 -4.72
N ASP A 175 -29.48 -0.56 -5.96
CA ASP A 175 -29.68 -1.93 -6.39
C ASP A 175 -28.34 -2.52 -6.84
N ILE A 176 -27.94 -3.60 -6.20
CA ILE A 176 -26.70 -4.28 -6.50
C ILE A 176 -26.99 -5.42 -7.48
N MET A 177 -26.80 -5.16 -8.78
CA MET A 177 -26.93 -6.14 -9.87
C MET A 177 -28.31 -6.84 -9.94
N GLY A 178 -29.37 -6.25 -9.40
CA GLY A 178 -30.69 -6.91 -9.31
C GLY A 178 -30.80 -8.03 -8.27
N MET A 179 -29.73 -8.24 -7.47
CA MET A 179 -29.68 -9.33 -6.48
C MET A 179 -29.98 -8.84 -5.06
N SER A 180 -29.63 -7.61 -4.73
CA SER A 180 -29.80 -7.06 -3.40
C SER A 180 -29.94 -5.55 -3.43
N LYS A 181 -30.55 -5.00 -2.37
CA LYS A 181 -30.65 -3.56 -2.15
C LYS A 181 -29.94 -3.18 -0.88
N ILE A 182 -29.27 -2.03 -0.89
CA ILE A 182 -28.55 -1.51 0.26
C ILE A 182 -28.67 0.01 0.33
N SER A 183 -28.81 0.53 1.53
CA SER A 183 -28.83 1.98 1.80
C SER A 183 -27.50 2.40 2.38
N VAL A 184 -26.72 3.16 1.61
CA VAL A 184 -25.38 3.62 1.99
C VAL A 184 -25.45 5.08 2.40
N SER A 185 -24.91 5.42 3.58
CA SER A 185 -24.86 6.81 4.10
C SER A 185 -23.81 7.64 3.36
N LYS A 186 -23.99 7.77 2.05
CA LYS A 186 -23.14 8.50 1.11
C LYS A 186 -24.01 9.26 0.12
N MET A 187 -23.63 10.50 -0.17
CA MET A 187 -24.40 11.39 -1.01
C MET A 187 -23.55 11.96 -2.15
N SER A 188 -24.19 12.18 -3.29
CA SER A 188 -23.64 12.99 -4.37
C SER A 188 -24.70 13.97 -4.85
N ALA A 189 -24.32 15.23 -4.99
CA ALA A 189 -25.21 16.27 -5.51
C ALA A 189 -25.47 16.12 -7.02
N SER A 190 -24.54 15.49 -7.74
CA SER A 190 -24.59 15.36 -9.21
C SER A 190 -25.33 14.12 -9.70
N SER A 191 -25.63 13.15 -8.82
CA SER A 191 -26.29 11.90 -9.21
C SER A 191 -27.78 11.90 -8.87
N SER A 192 -28.57 11.23 -9.70
CA SER A 192 -30.04 11.15 -9.63
C SER A 192 -30.52 9.70 -9.55
N GLU A 193 -31.80 9.52 -9.19
CA GLU A 193 -32.45 8.21 -9.27
C GLU A 193 -32.37 7.66 -10.69
N GLY A 194 -32.06 6.39 -10.81
CA GLY A 194 -31.88 5.71 -12.08
C GLY A 194 -30.48 5.75 -12.65
N ASP A 195 -29.58 6.58 -12.11
CA ASP A 195 -28.19 6.64 -12.56
C ASP A 195 -27.41 5.35 -12.23
N SER A 196 -26.50 4.99 -13.12
CA SER A 196 -25.53 3.93 -12.89
C SER A 196 -24.42 4.43 -11.98
N VAL A 197 -24.11 3.66 -10.96
CA VAL A 197 -23.04 3.90 -10.00
C VAL A 197 -22.23 2.63 -9.78
N THR A 198 -21.07 2.74 -9.17
CA THR A 198 -20.29 1.60 -8.74
C THR A 198 -20.25 1.54 -7.22
N LEU A 199 -20.62 0.40 -6.65
CA LEU A 199 -20.42 0.12 -5.23
C LEU A 199 -19.03 -0.46 -5.04
N GLY A 200 -18.25 0.14 -4.15
CA GLY A 200 -16.94 -0.33 -3.74
C GLY A 200 -16.98 -0.92 -2.34
N ILE A 201 -16.36 -2.08 -2.15
CA ILE A 201 -16.19 -2.70 -0.83
C ILE A 201 -14.89 -3.48 -0.76
N ARG A 202 -14.18 -3.37 0.36
CA ARG A 202 -12.94 -4.11 0.59
C ARG A 202 -13.21 -5.59 0.83
N PRO A 203 -12.31 -6.52 0.42
CA PRO A 203 -12.46 -7.96 0.66
C PRO A 203 -12.72 -8.34 2.11
N GLU A 204 -12.00 -7.73 3.05
CA GLU A 204 -12.10 -7.96 4.49
C GLU A 204 -13.38 -7.40 5.13
N HIS A 205 -14.09 -6.54 4.42
CA HIS A 205 -15.36 -5.99 4.88
C HIS A 205 -16.58 -6.78 4.44
N LEU A 206 -16.42 -7.71 3.50
CA LEU A 206 -17.49 -8.64 3.12
C LEU A 206 -17.75 -9.65 4.23
N VAL A 207 -19.00 -9.95 4.48
CA VAL A 207 -19.42 -10.93 5.49
C VAL A 207 -19.77 -12.25 4.79
N VAL A 208 -19.01 -13.28 5.08
CA VAL A 208 -19.26 -14.62 4.49
C VAL A 208 -20.13 -15.44 5.43
N ASN A 209 -21.28 -15.94 4.92
CA ASN A 209 -22.25 -16.75 5.66
C ASN A 209 -22.79 -16.11 6.96
N GLY A 210 -22.78 -14.76 7.02
CA GLY A 210 -23.30 -13.98 8.15
C GLY A 210 -24.42 -13.02 7.75
N ASP A 211 -24.85 -12.20 8.70
CA ASP A 211 -25.88 -11.18 8.47
C ASP A 211 -25.24 -9.83 8.10
N ALA A 212 -25.84 -9.15 7.13
CA ALA A 212 -25.45 -7.83 6.65
C ALA A 212 -26.67 -7.10 6.06
N ASP A 213 -26.51 -5.80 5.77
CA ASP A 213 -27.60 -4.95 5.28
C ASP A 213 -28.09 -5.37 3.89
N GLY A 214 -27.21 -5.87 3.05
CA GLY A 214 -27.53 -6.50 1.77
C GLY A 214 -26.75 -7.79 1.60
N SER A 215 -27.26 -8.75 0.83
CA SER A 215 -26.55 -10.00 0.58
C SER A 215 -27.08 -10.71 -0.65
N TRP A 216 -26.24 -11.55 -1.25
CA TRP A 216 -26.66 -12.57 -2.24
C TRP A 216 -25.87 -13.85 -2.08
N GLU A 217 -26.32 -14.91 -2.74
CA GLU A 217 -25.58 -16.17 -2.83
C GLU A 217 -24.67 -16.17 -4.05
N SER A 218 -23.43 -16.62 -3.88
CA SER A 218 -22.46 -16.76 -4.94
C SER A 218 -21.66 -18.04 -4.80
N LYS A 219 -21.23 -18.58 -5.94
CA LYS A 219 -20.43 -19.81 -5.98
C LYS A 219 -18.94 -19.48 -5.89
N VAL A 220 -18.23 -20.23 -5.06
CA VAL A 220 -16.78 -20.16 -4.92
C VAL A 220 -16.11 -20.90 -6.06
N PHE A 221 -15.27 -20.26 -6.85
CA PHE A 221 -14.53 -20.90 -7.94
C PHE A 221 -13.02 -21.00 -7.70
N VAL A 222 -12.45 -20.19 -6.77
CA VAL A 222 -11.07 -20.32 -6.28
C VAL A 222 -11.07 -20.10 -4.78
N VAL A 223 -10.23 -20.84 -4.06
CA VAL A 223 -9.92 -20.65 -2.64
C VAL A 223 -8.41 -20.52 -2.49
N GLU A 224 -7.94 -19.42 -1.93
CA GLU A 224 -6.53 -19.15 -1.69
C GLU A 224 -6.28 -19.09 -0.18
N LYS A 225 -5.60 -20.10 0.38
CA LYS A 225 -5.30 -20.19 1.82
C LYS A 225 -3.88 -19.74 2.09
N LEU A 226 -3.72 -18.66 2.84
CA LEU A 226 -2.41 -18.09 3.20
C LEU A 226 -1.96 -18.45 4.63
N GLY A 227 -2.84 -19.12 5.38
CA GLY A 227 -2.57 -19.56 6.74
C GLY A 227 -3.26 -18.69 7.79
N ASP A 228 -3.03 -17.42 7.78
CA ASP A 228 -3.69 -16.40 8.63
C ASP A 228 -5.05 -15.95 8.08
N VAL A 229 -5.16 -15.86 6.75
CA VAL A 229 -6.40 -15.53 6.03
C VAL A 229 -6.67 -16.51 4.89
N THR A 230 -7.92 -16.60 4.47
CA THR A 230 -8.36 -17.30 3.26
C THR A 230 -9.11 -16.32 2.36
N TYR A 231 -8.70 -16.20 1.10
CA TYR A 231 -9.44 -15.46 0.09
C TYR A 231 -10.34 -16.39 -0.72
N LEU A 232 -11.59 -15.99 -0.85
CA LEU A 232 -12.59 -16.65 -1.67
C LEU A 232 -12.83 -15.81 -2.91
N TYR A 233 -12.64 -16.40 -4.08
CA TYR A 233 -12.98 -15.79 -5.36
C TYR A 233 -14.34 -16.31 -5.78
N LEU A 234 -15.29 -15.40 -5.90
CA LEU A 234 -16.71 -15.67 -6.07
C LEU A 234 -17.16 -15.28 -7.46
N GLU A 235 -18.05 -16.11 -8.03
CA GLU A 235 -18.62 -15.86 -9.37
C GLU A 235 -19.44 -14.58 -9.36
N LYS A 236 -19.15 -13.70 -10.30
CA LYS A 236 -19.86 -12.46 -10.58
C LYS A 236 -19.66 -12.08 -12.05
N ASP A 237 -20.66 -11.46 -12.66
CA ASP A 237 -20.50 -10.90 -14.01
C ASP A 237 -19.38 -9.87 -14.03
N GLY A 238 -18.42 -10.06 -14.94
CA GLY A 238 -17.22 -9.25 -15.05
C GLY A 238 -16.08 -9.74 -14.16
N GLU A 239 -15.43 -8.84 -13.40
CA GLU A 239 -14.36 -9.23 -12.48
C GLU A 239 -14.91 -10.01 -11.27
N PRO A 240 -14.18 -11.05 -10.78
CA PRO A 240 -14.59 -11.80 -9.60
C PRO A 240 -14.75 -10.92 -8.37
N LEU A 241 -15.67 -11.30 -7.49
CA LEU A 241 -15.74 -10.74 -6.15
C LEU A 241 -14.75 -11.48 -5.25
N VAL A 242 -13.91 -10.77 -4.52
CA VAL A 242 -12.96 -11.36 -3.57
C VAL A 242 -13.45 -11.09 -2.16
N ALA A 243 -13.65 -12.13 -1.37
CA ALA A 243 -13.98 -12.02 0.05
C ALA A 243 -12.86 -12.63 0.89
N GLU A 244 -12.54 -11.97 2.01
CA GLU A 244 -11.63 -12.48 3.02
C GLU A 244 -12.41 -13.22 4.10
N THR A 245 -11.85 -14.33 4.58
CA THR A 245 -12.37 -15.09 5.71
C THR A 245 -11.20 -15.66 6.54
N GLU A 246 -11.53 -16.29 7.67
CA GLU A 246 -10.54 -16.88 8.57
C GLU A 246 -9.59 -17.86 7.85
N GLY A 247 -8.32 -17.91 8.28
CA GLY A 247 -7.28 -18.72 7.64
C GLY A 247 -7.60 -20.22 7.58
N HIS A 248 -8.36 -20.72 8.57
CA HIS A 248 -8.77 -22.12 8.65
C HIS A 248 -10.19 -22.37 8.11
N SER A 249 -10.73 -21.49 7.29
CA SER A 249 -12.05 -21.67 6.66
C SER A 249 -12.17 -23.04 6.00
N GLU A 250 -13.29 -23.74 6.24
CA GLU A 250 -13.62 -25.04 5.64
C GLU A 250 -14.26 -24.94 4.26
N ILE A 251 -14.53 -23.71 3.76
CA ILE A 251 -15.14 -23.45 2.46
C ILE A 251 -14.25 -23.98 1.34
N LYS A 252 -14.86 -24.63 0.36
CA LYS A 252 -14.19 -25.28 -0.78
C LYS A 252 -14.65 -24.69 -2.12
N VAL A 253 -13.87 -24.94 -3.15
CA VAL A 253 -14.27 -24.67 -4.54
C VAL A 253 -15.54 -25.47 -4.87
N GLY A 254 -16.52 -24.78 -5.40
CA GLY A 254 -17.84 -25.31 -5.76
C GLY A 254 -18.91 -25.04 -4.70
N ASP A 255 -18.56 -24.66 -3.49
CA ASP A 255 -19.52 -24.29 -2.45
C ASP A 255 -20.25 -22.99 -2.84
N THR A 256 -21.53 -22.89 -2.47
CA THR A 256 -22.31 -21.65 -2.55
C THR A 256 -22.28 -20.99 -1.17
N VAL A 257 -21.90 -19.73 -1.13
CA VAL A 257 -21.81 -18.94 0.10
C VAL A 257 -22.71 -17.71 0.02
N LYS A 258 -23.31 -17.33 1.15
CA LYS A 258 -23.98 -16.05 1.30
C LYS A 258 -22.93 -14.96 1.50
N VAL A 259 -22.90 -13.96 0.62
CA VAL A 259 -21.97 -12.80 0.72
C VAL A 259 -22.77 -11.59 1.14
N GLY A 260 -22.39 -11.03 2.26
CA GLY A 260 -23.04 -9.88 2.88
C GLY A 260 -22.29 -8.58 2.69
N PHE A 261 -23.01 -7.50 2.56
CA PHE A 261 -22.54 -6.14 2.32
C PHE A 261 -22.97 -5.23 3.48
N PRO A 262 -22.09 -4.97 4.46
CA PRO A 262 -22.37 -3.99 5.50
C PRO A 262 -22.37 -2.57 4.92
N ALA A 263 -23.50 -1.86 5.04
CA ALA A 263 -23.70 -0.53 4.45
C ALA A 263 -22.64 0.50 4.88
N GLY A 264 -22.25 0.47 6.15
CA GLY A 264 -21.24 1.36 6.72
C GLY A 264 -19.82 1.13 6.19
N ARG A 265 -19.58 0.06 5.44
CA ARG A 265 -18.29 -0.29 4.82
C ARG A 265 -18.28 -0.11 3.31
N CYS A 266 -19.44 0.22 2.74
CA CYS A 266 -19.57 0.44 1.32
C CYS A 266 -19.20 1.88 0.94
N GLN A 267 -18.58 2.03 -0.23
CA GLN A 267 -18.34 3.29 -0.91
C GLN A 267 -19.21 3.33 -2.17
N LEU A 268 -19.61 4.51 -2.60
CA LEU A 268 -20.28 4.71 -3.88
C LEU A 268 -19.43 5.59 -4.77
N PHE A 269 -19.35 5.24 -6.04
CA PHE A 269 -18.65 6.01 -7.06
C PHE A 269 -19.62 6.31 -8.21
N ASP A 270 -19.56 7.52 -8.72
CA ASP A 270 -20.37 7.94 -9.88
C ASP A 270 -19.84 7.34 -11.20
N SER A 271 -20.51 7.64 -12.31
CA SER A 271 -20.11 7.17 -13.63
C SER A 271 -18.75 7.69 -14.12
N SER A 272 -18.21 8.73 -13.50
CA SER A 272 -16.85 9.24 -13.75
C SER A 272 -15.80 8.60 -12.83
N GLY A 273 -16.23 7.72 -11.91
CA GLY A 273 -15.39 7.06 -10.94
C GLY A 273 -15.09 7.91 -9.69
N GLN A 274 -15.76 9.04 -9.49
CA GLN A 274 -15.59 9.88 -8.30
C GLN A 274 -16.43 9.37 -7.14
N ALA A 275 -15.84 9.39 -5.93
CA ALA A 275 -16.54 8.93 -4.74
C ALA A 275 -17.65 9.88 -4.28
N PHE A 276 -18.76 9.30 -3.81
CA PHE A 276 -19.77 10.02 -3.02
C PHE A 276 -19.19 10.43 -1.67
N LYS A 277 -19.62 11.57 -1.15
CA LYS A 277 -19.15 12.11 0.14
C LYS A 277 -20.08 11.77 1.30
#